data_f0b43d6e6ae427e76d0143dd2b3d5051
#
_entry.id   f0b43d6e6ae427e76d0143dd2b3d5051
#
_cell.length_a   1.000
_cell.length_b   1.000
_cell.length_c   1.000
_cell.angle_alpha   90.00
_cell.angle_beta   90.00
_cell.angle_gamma   90.00
#
_symmetry.space_group_name_H-M   'P 1'
#
loop_
_entity.id
_entity.type
_entity.pdbx_description
1 polymer ?
#
loop_
_entity_poly.entity_id
_entity_poly.type
_entity_poly.pdbx_seq_one_letter_code
_entity_poly.pdbx_strand_id
1 'polypeptide(L)'
;CGVHARVDELDLAKLQKLRLSGTEETIPLFSDVLASIRGCEALIVELKNGRRNRELCEKTLTLLTEYRGNVCIESFNPLIVAWFRLHAPDLFRGQLATSMRDYADGNITGEKAFCLHNTLLNFLARPQFIAYRIGYRPPLVRLCTALGALNIGWTSHEPRNEKGRDAVIFEYYRPRPRF
;
A
#
# COMPACT_ATOMS: atom_id res chain seq x y z
N CYS A 1 11.25 8.03 -14.56
CA CYS A 1 12.62 8.61 -14.41
C CYS A 1 13.56 8.23 -15.58
N GLY A 2 13.11 7.44 -16.57
CA GLY A 2 13.93 7.04 -17.74
C GLY A 2 15.11 6.09 -17.45
N VAL A 3 15.21 5.56 -16.24
CA VAL A 3 16.30 4.65 -15.83
C VAL A 3 15.72 3.26 -15.55
N HIS A 4 16.30 2.23 -16.19
CA HIS A 4 15.93 0.84 -15.95
C HIS A 4 16.74 0.25 -14.79
N ALA A 5 16.37 0.61 -13.57
CA ALA A 5 16.97 0.09 -12.34
C ALA A 5 15.92 0.04 -11.22
N ARG A 6 16.13 -0.83 -10.25
CA ARG A 6 15.29 -0.86 -9.05
C ARG A 6 15.78 0.21 -8.07
N VAL A 7 14.85 0.81 -7.32
CA VAL A 7 15.17 1.82 -6.31
C VAL A 7 16.12 1.26 -5.24
N ASP A 8 15.93 -0.01 -4.85
CA ASP A 8 16.76 -0.67 -3.83
C ASP A 8 18.16 -1.11 -4.33
N GLU A 9 18.50 -0.82 -5.59
CA GLU A 9 19.82 -1.05 -6.21
C GLU A 9 20.62 0.24 -6.41
N LEU A 10 19.99 1.38 -6.19
CA LEU A 10 20.63 2.69 -6.38
C LEU A 10 20.94 3.35 -5.04
N ASP A 11 22.09 4.05 -5.01
CA ASP A 11 22.44 4.91 -3.89
C ASP A 11 21.57 6.17 -3.86
N LEU A 12 21.37 6.72 -2.67
CA LEU A 12 20.56 7.91 -2.47
C LEU A 12 21.02 9.08 -3.36
N ALA A 13 22.33 9.31 -3.47
CA ALA A 13 22.89 10.37 -4.31
C ALA A 13 22.53 10.22 -5.80
N LYS A 14 22.36 8.98 -6.28
CA LYS A 14 21.88 8.71 -7.64
C LYS A 14 20.38 8.94 -7.76
N LEU A 15 19.59 8.47 -6.79
CA LEU A 15 18.14 8.64 -6.76
C LEU A 15 17.75 10.13 -6.77
N GLN A 16 18.43 10.98 -6.00
CA GLN A 16 18.17 12.41 -5.92
C GLN A 16 18.45 13.18 -7.24
N LYS A 17 19.20 12.60 -8.16
CA LYS A 17 19.46 13.17 -9.49
C LYS A 17 18.39 12.80 -10.52
N LEU A 18 17.53 11.83 -10.21
CA LEU A 18 16.50 11.38 -11.14
C LEU A 18 15.33 12.36 -11.16
N ARG A 19 14.85 12.66 -12.36
CA ARG A 19 13.67 13.52 -12.58
C ARG A 19 12.42 12.65 -12.80
N LEU A 20 11.30 13.08 -12.21
CA LEU A 20 10.03 12.39 -12.30
C LEU A 20 9.31 12.76 -13.61
N SER A 21 8.97 11.78 -14.44
CA SER A 21 8.10 11.93 -15.62
C SER A 21 8.48 13.09 -16.56
N GLY A 22 9.77 13.42 -16.68
CA GLY A 22 10.26 14.50 -17.52
C GLY A 22 10.02 15.92 -16.96
N THR A 23 9.68 16.03 -15.69
CA THR A 23 9.58 17.31 -14.97
C THR A 23 10.91 17.66 -14.28
N GLU A 24 11.00 18.85 -13.68
CA GLU A 24 12.13 19.23 -12.83
C GLU A 24 12.07 18.60 -11.42
N GLU A 25 10.97 17.94 -11.08
CA GLU A 25 10.75 17.32 -9.77
C GLU A 25 11.67 16.11 -9.58
N THR A 26 12.20 15.96 -8.38
CA THR A 26 13.03 14.81 -7.96
C THR A 26 12.22 13.84 -7.10
N ILE A 27 12.79 12.64 -6.86
CA ILE A 27 12.23 11.69 -5.90
C ILE A 27 12.43 12.26 -4.49
N PRO A 28 11.37 12.63 -3.75
CA PRO A 28 11.50 13.21 -2.43
C PRO A 28 11.94 12.18 -1.40
N LEU A 29 12.60 12.61 -0.34
CA LEU A 29 12.77 11.79 0.86
C LEU A 29 11.42 11.67 1.59
N PHE A 30 11.17 10.52 2.22
CA PHE A 30 9.95 10.35 2.99
C PHE A 30 9.86 11.33 4.16
N SER A 31 10.97 11.65 4.82
CA SER A 31 11.07 12.72 5.82
C SER A 31 10.58 14.08 5.31
N ASP A 32 10.95 14.44 4.08
CA ASP A 32 10.58 15.72 3.49
C ASP A 32 9.07 15.77 3.16
N VAL A 33 8.52 14.63 2.68
CA VAL A 33 7.07 14.50 2.47
C VAL A 33 6.32 14.69 3.79
N LEU A 34 6.73 14.02 4.86
CA LEU A 34 6.12 14.16 6.18
C LEU A 34 6.21 15.59 6.71
N ALA A 35 7.36 16.24 6.54
CA ALA A 35 7.58 17.63 6.93
C ALA A 35 6.73 18.62 6.13
N SER A 36 6.47 18.36 4.84
CA SER A 36 5.65 19.23 4.00
C SER A 36 4.16 19.15 4.37
N ILE A 37 3.67 17.95 4.69
CA ILE A 37 2.25 17.70 5.05
C ILE A 37 1.93 18.17 6.47
N ARG A 38 2.89 18.12 7.40
CA ARG A 38 2.79 18.60 8.79
C ARG A 38 1.56 18.08 9.56
N GLY A 39 1.09 16.89 9.25
CA GLY A 39 -0.08 16.32 9.91
C GLY A 39 -1.45 16.87 9.47
N CYS A 40 -1.49 17.76 8.48
CA CYS A 40 -2.75 18.37 8.00
C CYS A 40 -3.62 17.39 7.22
N GLU A 41 -3.00 16.38 6.58
CA GLU A 41 -3.70 15.40 5.74
C GLU A 41 -3.48 13.97 6.25
N ALA A 42 -4.47 13.12 6.03
CA ALA A 42 -4.32 11.69 6.29
C ALA A 42 -3.45 11.02 5.20
N LEU A 43 -2.50 10.19 5.62
CA LEU A 43 -1.57 9.53 4.74
C LEU A 43 -1.86 8.03 4.61
N ILE A 44 -1.76 7.52 3.40
CA ILE A 44 -1.62 6.09 3.12
C ILE A 44 -0.19 5.85 2.64
N VAL A 45 0.58 5.08 3.40
CA VAL A 45 1.99 4.79 3.09
C VAL A 45 2.10 3.37 2.58
N GLU A 46 2.29 3.21 1.27
CA GLU A 46 2.53 1.90 0.69
C GLU A 46 4.01 1.51 0.77
N LEU A 47 4.31 0.39 1.44
CA LEU A 47 5.65 -0.18 1.46
C LEU A 47 5.80 -1.21 0.34
N LYS A 48 6.64 -0.90 -0.64
CA LYS A 48 6.96 -1.81 -1.74
C LYS A 48 7.90 -2.93 -1.28
N ASN A 49 7.64 -4.15 -1.77
CA ASN A 49 8.50 -5.29 -1.49
C ASN A 49 9.88 -5.12 -2.13
N GLY A 50 10.94 -5.32 -1.34
CA GLY A 50 12.33 -5.21 -1.75
C GLY A 50 13.22 -6.26 -1.08
N ARG A 51 14.54 -6.11 -1.22
CA ARG A 51 15.53 -7.01 -0.62
C ARG A 51 15.72 -6.76 0.89
N ARG A 52 15.44 -5.53 1.36
CA ARG A 52 15.67 -5.07 2.74
C ARG A 52 14.37 -4.67 3.42
N ASN A 53 13.34 -5.54 3.36
CA ASN A 53 12.00 -5.24 3.89
C ASN A 53 12.02 -4.89 5.37
N ARG A 54 12.80 -5.61 6.18
CA ARG A 54 12.90 -5.34 7.63
C ARG A 54 13.44 -3.93 7.89
N GLU A 55 14.55 -3.57 7.26
CA GLU A 55 15.16 -2.24 7.39
C GLU A 55 14.21 -1.14 6.89
N LEU A 56 13.47 -1.39 5.79
CA LEU A 56 12.44 -0.49 5.30
C LEU A 56 11.35 -0.27 6.36
N CYS A 57 10.85 -1.33 6.98
CA CYS A 57 9.83 -1.24 8.02
C CYS A 57 10.35 -0.47 9.25
N GLU A 58 11.56 -0.78 9.73
CA GLU A 58 12.19 -0.12 10.88
C GLU A 58 12.36 1.39 10.64
N LYS A 59 12.91 1.78 9.49
CA LYS A 59 13.09 3.20 9.13
C LYS A 59 11.76 3.92 8.95
N THR A 60 10.78 3.26 8.32
CA THR A 60 9.45 3.85 8.15
C THR A 60 8.80 4.08 9.52
N LEU A 61 8.85 3.09 10.42
CA LEU A 61 8.27 3.23 11.76
C LEU A 61 8.95 4.37 12.54
N THR A 62 10.28 4.48 12.49
CA THR A 62 11.01 5.57 13.14
C THR A 62 10.50 6.94 12.69
N LEU A 63 10.34 7.14 11.38
CA LEU A 63 9.83 8.41 10.85
C LEU A 63 8.37 8.67 11.24
N LEU A 64 7.55 7.62 11.27
CA LEU A 64 6.13 7.74 11.63
C LEU A 64 5.90 7.98 13.12
N THR A 65 6.80 7.56 14.01
CA THR A 65 6.68 7.85 15.45
C THR A 65 6.80 9.34 15.77
N GLU A 66 7.48 10.11 14.92
CA GLU A 66 7.60 11.56 15.06
C GLU A 66 6.48 12.33 14.35
N TYR A 67 5.73 11.65 13.45
CA TYR A 67 4.66 12.27 12.68
C TYR A 67 3.37 12.38 13.51
N ARG A 68 2.73 13.56 13.47
CA ARG A 68 1.55 13.86 14.30
C ARG A 68 0.22 13.83 13.54
N GLY A 69 0.22 13.41 12.30
CA GLY A 69 -0.98 13.27 11.47
C GLY A 69 -1.57 11.86 11.48
N ASN A 70 -2.75 11.73 10.91
CA ASN A 70 -3.35 10.43 10.66
C ASN A 70 -2.57 9.70 9.58
N VAL A 71 -2.18 8.46 9.86
CA VAL A 71 -1.44 7.63 8.90
C VAL A 71 -1.87 6.18 9.00
N CYS A 72 -1.93 5.52 7.86
CA CYS A 72 -1.98 4.07 7.78
C CYS A 72 -0.89 3.55 6.84
N ILE A 73 -0.54 2.28 7.00
CA ILE A 73 0.38 1.60 6.09
C ILE A 73 -0.34 0.54 5.28
N GLU A 74 0.17 0.28 4.09
CA GLU A 74 -0.28 -0.87 3.32
C GLU A 74 0.87 -1.51 2.54
N SER A 75 0.71 -2.75 2.17
CA SER A 75 1.66 -3.47 1.33
C SER A 75 1.02 -4.66 0.61
N PHE A 76 1.53 -4.99 -0.58
CA PHE A 76 1.27 -6.27 -1.23
C PHE A 76 1.96 -7.44 -0.53
N ASN A 77 3.02 -7.18 0.24
CA ASN A 77 3.71 -8.21 1.00
C ASN A 77 3.08 -8.39 2.39
N PRO A 78 2.37 -9.51 2.65
CA PRO A 78 1.71 -9.74 3.93
C PRO A 78 2.70 -9.84 5.11
N LEU A 79 3.99 -10.14 4.86
CA LEU A 79 5.00 -10.18 5.91
C LEU A 79 5.39 -8.77 6.37
N ILE A 80 5.33 -7.77 5.50
CA ILE A 80 5.48 -6.35 5.89
C ILE A 80 4.31 -5.96 6.79
N VAL A 81 3.07 -6.26 6.39
CA VAL A 81 1.88 -5.97 7.21
C VAL A 81 1.94 -6.68 8.56
N ALA A 82 2.37 -7.96 8.57
CA ALA A 82 2.57 -8.73 9.80
C ALA A 82 3.67 -8.13 10.69
N TRP A 83 4.74 -7.60 10.11
CA TRP A 83 5.79 -6.93 10.87
C TRP A 83 5.24 -5.72 11.65
N PHE A 84 4.47 -4.86 10.99
CA PHE A 84 3.82 -3.72 11.65
C PHE A 84 2.80 -4.14 12.71
N ARG A 85 2.09 -5.24 12.50
CA ARG A 85 1.22 -5.80 13.55
C ARG A 85 1.96 -6.07 14.84
N LEU A 86 3.21 -6.56 14.75
CA LEU A 86 4.01 -6.97 15.92
C LEU A 86 4.75 -5.78 16.55
N HIS A 87 5.19 -4.80 15.76
CA HIS A 87 6.07 -3.72 16.22
C HIS A 87 5.34 -2.37 16.41
N ALA A 88 4.17 -2.21 15.81
CA ALA A 88 3.35 -1.02 15.91
C ALA A 88 1.85 -1.41 15.85
N PRO A 89 1.31 -2.13 16.85
CA PRO A 89 -0.04 -2.70 16.82
C PRO A 89 -1.13 -1.63 16.65
N ASP A 90 -0.92 -0.43 17.13
CA ASP A 90 -1.87 0.68 17.06
C ASP A 90 -1.87 1.38 15.69
N LEU A 91 -0.85 1.15 14.87
CA LEU A 91 -0.79 1.72 13.52
C LEU A 91 -1.78 0.98 12.61
N PHE A 92 -2.69 1.77 12.01
CA PHE A 92 -3.69 1.24 11.07
C PHE A 92 -3.01 0.68 9.83
N ARG A 93 -3.34 -0.56 9.46
CA ARG A 93 -2.61 -1.29 8.42
C ARG A 93 -3.53 -2.07 7.51
N GLY A 94 -3.17 -2.14 6.24
CA GLY A 94 -3.91 -2.80 5.19
C GLY A 94 -3.13 -3.80 4.37
N GLN A 95 -3.84 -4.79 3.85
CA GLN A 95 -3.32 -5.73 2.87
C GLN A 95 -3.76 -5.30 1.48
N LEU A 96 -2.79 -4.99 0.60
CA LEU A 96 -3.01 -4.83 -0.82
C LEU A 96 -3.07 -6.20 -1.51
N ALA A 97 -4.04 -6.38 -2.37
CA ALA A 97 -4.15 -7.59 -3.18
C ALA A 97 -4.78 -7.32 -4.56
N THR A 98 -4.52 -8.21 -5.49
CA THR A 98 -4.99 -8.08 -6.87
C THR A 98 -5.33 -9.44 -7.48
N SER A 99 -5.72 -9.45 -8.77
CA SER A 99 -6.05 -10.68 -9.49
C SER A 99 -4.83 -11.55 -9.76
N MET A 100 -5.06 -12.84 -10.00
CA MET A 100 -4.01 -13.78 -10.43
C MET A 100 -3.29 -13.30 -11.68
N ARG A 101 -4.04 -12.69 -12.63
CA ARG A 101 -3.50 -12.16 -13.88
C ARG A 101 -2.51 -11.02 -13.62
N ASP A 102 -2.88 -10.07 -12.77
CA ASP A 102 -2.00 -8.93 -12.46
C ASP A 102 -0.72 -9.38 -11.74
N TYR A 103 -0.82 -10.39 -10.88
CA TYR A 103 0.38 -11.00 -10.28
C TYR A 103 1.27 -11.65 -11.33
N ALA A 104 0.69 -12.35 -12.32
CA ALA A 104 1.44 -12.98 -13.40
C ALA A 104 2.12 -11.93 -14.30
N ASP A 105 1.44 -10.84 -14.63
CA ASP A 105 2.00 -9.71 -15.38
C ASP A 105 3.18 -9.06 -14.61
N GLY A 106 3.17 -9.14 -13.27
CA GLY A 106 4.25 -8.74 -12.37
C GLY A 106 5.29 -9.84 -12.08
N ASN A 107 5.31 -10.93 -12.85
CA ASN A 107 6.21 -12.08 -12.69
C ASN A 107 6.03 -12.85 -11.37
N ILE A 108 4.87 -12.78 -10.74
CA ILE A 108 4.50 -13.58 -9.57
C ILE A 108 3.49 -14.63 -10.02
N THR A 109 3.88 -15.90 -10.05
CA THR A 109 3.06 -17.00 -10.57
C THR A 109 2.88 -18.14 -9.56
N GLY A 110 2.10 -19.16 -9.95
CA GLY A 110 1.93 -20.39 -9.18
C GLY A 110 1.34 -20.18 -7.78
N GLU A 111 1.83 -20.96 -6.85
CA GLU A 111 1.34 -20.97 -5.45
C GLU A 111 1.48 -19.61 -4.77
N LYS A 112 2.55 -18.88 -5.06
CA LYS A 112 2.77 -17.55 -4.48
C LYS A 112 1.68 -16.57 -4.93
N ALA A 113 1.36 -16.53 -6.22
CA ALA A 113 0.27 -15.70 -6.73
C ALA A 113 -1.08 -16.12 -6.13
N PHE A 114 -1.33 -17.43 -6.03
CA PHE A 114 -2.55 -17.97 -5.41
C PHE A 114 -2.68 -17.53 -3.94
N CYS A 115 -1.62 -17.65 -3.15
CA CYS A 115 -1.61 -17.22 -1.75
C CYS A 115 -1.88 -15.71 -1.60
N LEU A 116 -1.25 -14.89 -2.43
CA LEU A 116 -1.41 -13.43 -2.38
C LEU A 116 -2.79 -12.99 -2.87
N HIS A 117 -3.28 -13.56 -3.99
CA HIS A 117 -4.60 -13.29 -4.54
C HIS A 117 -5.72 -13.59 -3.53
N ASN A 118 -5.64 -14.75 -2.86
CA ASN A 118 -6.60 -15.17 -1.86
C ASN A 118 -6.33 -14.61 -0.46
N THR A 119 -5.29 -13.80 -0.29
CA THR A 119 -4.88 -13.21 1.01
C THR A 119 -4.71 -14.26 2.11
N LEU A 120 -4.14 -15.44 1.77
CA LEU A 120 -4.06 -16.58 2.70
C LEU A 120 -3.26 -16.28 3.96
N LEU A 121 -2.31 -15.33 3.92
CA LEU A 121 -1.48 -14.93 5.06
C LEU A 121 -2.14 -13.85 5.96
N ASN A 122 -3.40 -13.48 5.71
CA ASN A 122 -4.08 -12.50 6.55
C ASN A 122 -4.25 -12.93 8.01
N PHE A 123 -4.22 -14.23 8.31
CA PHE A 123 -4.19 -14.71 9.70
C PHE A 123 -2.92 -14.28 10.45
N LEU A 124 -1.79 -14.12 9.77
CA LEU A 124 -0.55 -13.55 10.31
C LEU A 124 -0.59 -12.02 10.35
N ALA A 125 -0.99 -11.40 9.26
CA ALA A 125 -0.98 -9.96 9.08
C ALA A 125 -2.08 -9.25 9.90
N ARG A 126 -3.26 -9.87 10.03
CA ARG A 126 -4.48 -9.33 10.66
C ARG A 126 -4.69 -7.86 10.28
N PRO A 127 -4.86 -7.56 8.98
CA PRO A 127 -5.03 -6.20 8.52
C PRO A 127 -6.40 -5.65 8.98
N GLN A 128 -6.48 -4.36 9.29
CA GLN A 128 -7.74 -3.68 9.58
C GLN A 128 -8.51 -3.33 8.30
N PHE A 129 -7.83 -3.29 7.15
CA PHE A 129 -8.48 -3.16 5.84
C PHE A 129 -7.84 -4.05 4.78
N ILE A 130 -8.62 -4.41 3.77
CA ILE A 130 -8.12 -5.06 2.57
C ILE A 130 -8.40 -4.14 1.39
N ALA A 131 -7.34 -3.61 0.78
CA ALA A 131 -7.43 -2.87 -0.45
C ALA A 131 -7.25 -3.83 -1.64
N TYR A 132 -8.37 -4.19 -2.26
CA TYR A 132 -8.39 -5.15 -3.36
C TYR A 132 -8.71 -4.46 -4.68
N ARG A 133 -7.99 -4.85 -5.77
CA ARG A 133 -8.27 -4.34 -7.10
C ARG A 133 -9.74 -4.50 -7.47
N ILE A 134 -10.31 -3.47 -8.07
CA ILE A 134 -11.71 -3.48 -8.50
C ILE A 134 -11.95 -4.60 -9.51
N GLY A 135 -12.99 -5.42 -9.25
CA GLY A 135 -13.32 -6.63 -10.00
C GLY A 135 -13.77 -7.75 -9.08
N TYR A 136 -13.54 -9.00 -9.53
CA TYR A 136 -13.84 -10.19 -8.73
C TYR A 136 -12.94 -10.28 -7.50
N ARG A 137 -13.55 -10.54 -6.35
CA ARG A 137 -12.85 -10.78 -5.08
C ARG A 137 -13.04 -12.23 -4.62
N PRO A 138 -11.95 -12.91 -4.25
CA PRO A 138 -12.01 -14.27 -3.73
C PRO A 138 -12.89 -14.40 -2.50
N PRO A 139 -13.47 -15.59 -2.25
CA PRO A 139 -14.32 -15.83 -1.07
C PRO A 139 -13.63 -15.51 0.26
N LEU A 140 -12.34 -15.81 0.39
CA LEU A 140 -11.59 -15.54 1.63
C LEU A 140 -11.43 -14.02 1.89
N VAL A 141 -11.23 -13.22 0.85
CA VAL A 141 -11.21 -11.74 0.97
C VAL A 141 -12.57 -11.24 1.46
N ARG A 142 -13.67 -11.81 0.90
CA ARG A 142 -15.04 -11.48 1.34
C ARG A 142 -15.29 -11.90 2.79
N LEU A 143 -14.78 -13.07 3.19
CA LEU A 143 -14.86 -13.53 4.58
C LEU A 143 -14.12 -12.58 5.53
N CYS A 144 -12.89 -12.17 5.20
CA CYS A 144 -12.14 -11.22 6.03
C CYS A 144 -12.90 -9.88 6.21
N THR A 145 -13.54 -9.38 5.15
CA THR A 145 -14.36 -8.17 5.26
C THR A 145 -15.63 -8.39 6.07
N ALA A 146 -16.25 -9.56 5.97
CA ALA A 146 -17.39 -9.92 6.82
C ALA A 146 -17.01 -10.08 8.31
N LEU A 147 -15.74 -10.39 8.60
CA LEU A 147 -15.18 -10.47 9.95
C LEU A 147 -14.67 -9.12 10.49
N GLY A 148 -14.91 -8.02 9.77
CA GLY A 148 -14.64 -6.66 10.24
C GLY A 148 -13.48 -5.92 9.60
N ALA A 149 -12.75 -6.50 8.67
CA ALA A 149 -11.78 -5.75 7.88
C ALA A 149 -12.50 -4.82 6.91
N LEU A 150 -12.10 -3.54 6.84
CA LEU A 150 -12.68 -2.61 5.87
C LEU A 150 -12.40 -3.06 4.43
N ASN A 151 -13.42 -2.90 3.59
CA ASN A 151 -13.40 -3.26 2.19
C ASN A 151 -13.04 -2.05 1.33
N ILE A 152 -11.78 -1.94 0.90
CA ILE A 152 -11.30 -0.84 0.06
C ILE A 152 -11.10 -1.34 -1.38
N GLY A 153 -11.55 -0.55 -2.34
CA GLY A 153 -11.33 -0.84 -3.76
C GLY A 153 -10.28 0.07 -4.39
N TRP A 154 -9.35 -0.47 -5.19
CA TRP A 154 -8.36 0.30 -5.95
C TRP A 154 -8.19 -0.23 -7.38
N THR A 155 -7.84 0.53 -8.34
CA THR A 155 -8.02 1.99 -8.41
C THR A 155 -9.39 2.26 -9.03
N SER A 156 -10.16 3.14 -8.42
CA SER A 156 -11.46 3.54 -8.95
C SER A 156 -11.30 4.71 -9.90
N HIS A 157 -11.85 4.58 -11.11
CA HIS A 157 -11.88 5.63 -12.12
C HIS A 157 -13.28 6.21 -12.33
N GLU A 158 -14.27 5.73 -11.55
CA GLU A 158 -15.67 6.13 -11.72
C GLU A 158 -16.49 5.89 -10.46
N PRO A 159 -17.53 6.69 -10.19
CA PRO A 159 -18.35 6.61 -8.97
C PRO A 159 -19.06 5.29 -8.75
N ARG A 160 -19.40 4.53 -9.80
CA ARG A 160 -20.08 3.22 -9.66
C ARG A 160 -19.24 2.20 -8.88
N ASN A 161 -17.92 2.36 -8.88
CA ASN A 161 -16.99 1.49 -8.16
C ASN A 161 -17.03 1.66 -6.63
N GLU A 162 -17.68 2.72 -6.13
CA GLU A 162 -17.86 2.95 -4.69
C GLU A 162 -18.93 2.04 -4.08
N LYS A 163 -19.85 1.52 -4.89
CA LYS A 163 -20.97 0.70 -4.41
C LYS A 163 -20.48 -0.57 -3.72
N GLY A 164 -20.92 -0.78 -2.48
CA GLY A 164 -20.60 -1.97 -1.68
C GLY A 164 -19.14 -2.00 -1.19
N ARG A 165 -18.50 -0.83 -1.07
CA ARG A 165 -17.18 -0.64 -0.46
C ARG A 165 -17.25 0.40 0.64
N ASP A 166 -16.39 0.24 1.63
CA ASP A 166 -16.26 1.22 2.72
C ASP A 166 -15.49 2.46 2.26
N ALA A 167 -14.49 2.26 1.39
CA ALA A 167 -13.74 3.34 0.74
C ALA A 167 -13.18 2.90 -0.63
N VAL A 168 -12.69 3.87 -1.41
CA VAL A 168 -11.97 3.63 -2.66
C VAL A 168 -10.71 4.49 -2.74
N ILE A 169 -9.64 3.94 -3.28
CA ILE A 169 -8.50 4.68 -3.79
C ILE A 169 -8.83 5.03 -5.25
N PHE A 170 -8.88 6.31 -5.58
CA PHE A 170 -9.45 6.81 -6.82
C PHE A 170 -8.47 7.64 -7.63
N GLU A 171 -8.72 7.69 -8.95
CA GLU A 171 -8.04 8.55 -9.91
C GLU A 171 -9.06 9.15 -10.89
N TYR A 172 -8.78 10.35 -11.41
CA TYR A 172 -9.54 11.05 -12.46
C TYR A 172 -10.96 11.51 -12.11
N TYR A 173 -11.45 11.29 -10.89
CA TYR A 173 -12.71 11.85 -10.40
C TYR A 173 -12.59 12.10 -8.88
N ARG A 174 -13.53 12.85 -8.31
CA ARG A 174 -13.59 13.10 -6.87
C ARG A 174 -14.80 12.35 -6.28
N PRO A 175 -14.60 11.37 -5.39
CA PRO A 175 -15.69 10.67 -4.72
C PRO A 175 -16.54 11.63 -3.88
N ARG A 176 -17.79 11.28 -3.65
CA ARG A 176 -18.62 11.99 -2.67
C ARG A 176 -18.24 11.52 -1.27
N PRO A 177 -17.83 12.43 -0.36
CA PRO A 177 -17.60 12.08 1.04
C PRO A 177 -18.88 11.48 1.64
N ARG A 178 -18.72 10.43 2.41
CA ARG A 178 -19.79 9.81 3.20
C ARG A 178 -19.36 9.90 4.67
N PHE A 179 -19.92 10.84 5.37
CA PHE A 179 -19.74 11.01 6.79
C PHE A 179 -21.01 10.59 7.51
#